data_71ff714a37379ac5ddfc1634261d5a8f
#
_entry.id   71ff714a37379ac5ddfc1634261d5a8f
#
_cell.length_a   1.000
_cell.length_b   1.000
_cell.length_c   1.000
_cell.angle_alpha   90.00
_cell.angle_beta   90.00
_cell.angle_gamma   90.00
#
_symmetry.space_group_name_H-M   'P 1'
#
loop_
_entity.id
_entity.type
_entity.pdbx_description
1 polymer ?
#
loop_
_entity_poly.entity_id
_entity_poly.type
_entity_poly.pdbx_seq_one_letter_code
_entity_poly.pdbx_strand_id
1 'polypeptide(L)' 'MNILDKEEFRIKLEEINRLVEQKNYKDAMEVVDSIDWRR' A
#
# COMPACT_ATOMS: atom_id res chain seq x y z
N MET A 1 10.72 9.81 -14.75
CA MET A 1 10.89 8.57 -14.34
C MET A 1 9.83 8.11 -13.41
N ASN A 2 9.36 6.96 -13.60
CA ASN A 2 8.34 6.42 -12.84
C ASN A 2 8.83 5.76 -11.63
N ILE A 3 8.41 6.17 -10.54
CA ILE A 3 8.89 5.65 -9.31
C ILE A 3 8.11 4.45 -8.90
N LEU A 4 6.81 4.54 -9.07
CA LEU A 4 5.96 3.49 -8.60
C LEU A 4 5.34 2.79 -9.78
N ASP A 5 5.62 1.51 -9.91
CA ASP A 5 5.06 0.73 -10.97
C ASP A 5 3.57 0.55 -10.76
N LYS A 6 2.83 0.47 -11.85
CA LYS A 6 1.42 0.25 -11.76
C LYS A 6 1.12 -1.03 -11.01
N GLU A 7 1.84 -2.07 -11.34
CA GLU A 7 1.64 -3.34 -10.71
C GLU A 7 1.97 -3.30 -9.24
N GLU A 8 3.04 -2.63 -8.93
CA GLU A 8 3.44 -2.55 -7.53
C GLU A 8 2.40 -1.80 -6.73
N PHE A 9 1.89 -0.72 -7.29
CA PHE A 9 0.88 0.05 -6.60
C PHE A 9 -0.36 -0.80 -6.35
N ARG A 10 -0.74 -1.60 -7.32
CA ARG A 10 -1.89 -2.45 -7.19
C ARG A 10 -1.68 -3.49 -6.09
N ILE A 11 -0.50 -4.09 -6.06
CA ILE A 11 -0.20 -5.07 -5.04
C ILE A 11 -0.31 -4.44 -3.65
N LYS A 12 0.21 -3.23 -3.52
CA LYS A 12 0.15 -2.56 -2.23
C LYS A 12 -1.29 -2.27 -1.83
N LEU A 13 -2.10 -1.87 -2.78
CA LEU A 13 -3.49 -1.60 -2.48
C LEU A 13 -4.20 -2.87 -2.01
N GLU A 14 -3.91 -3.97 -2.65
CA GLU A 14 -4.53 -5.22 -2.26
C GLU A 14 -4.13 -5.61 -0.85
N GLU A 15 -2.89 -5.38 -0.53
CA GLU A 15 -2.43 -5.72 0.79
C GLU A 15 -3.11 -4.85 1.84
N ILE A 16 -3.23 -3.56 1.55
CA ILE A 16 -3.91 -2.66 2.47
C ILE A 16 -5.35 -3.11 2.66
N ASN A 17 -6.00 -3.46 1.57
CA ASN A 17 -7.38 -3.90 1.66
C ASN A 17 -7.52 -5.11 2.55
N ARG A 18 -6.62 -6.06 2.38
CA ARG A 18 -6.67 -7.27 3.15
C ARG A 18 -6.46 -6.98 4.62
N LEU A 19 -5.52 -6.13 4.93
CA LEU A 19 -5.24 -5.82 6.32
C LEU A 19 -6.41 -5.10 6.97
N VAL A 20 -7.04 -4.23 6.22
CA VAL A 20 -8.20 -3.51 6.74
C VAL A 20 -9.34 -4.48 7.01
N GLU A 21 -9.50 -5.45 6.14
CA GLU A 21 -10.55 -6.43 6.34
C GLU A 21 -10.32 -7.24 7.60
N GLN A 22 -9.07 -7.47 7.92
CA GLN A 22 -8.73 -8.19 9.12
C GLN A 22 -8.68 -7.28 10.34
N LYS A 23 -9.05 -6.02 10.15
CA LYS A 23 -9.02 -5.03 11.22
C LYS A 23 -7.60 -4.81 11.71
N ASN A 24 -6.65 -5.00 10.83
CA ASN A 24 -5.26 -4.80 11.15
C ASN A 24 -4.84 -3.42 10.70
N TYR A 25 -5.49 -2.43 11.23
CA TYR A 25 -5.29 -1.08 10.75
C TYR A 25 -3.87 -0.58 10.94
N LYS A 26 -3.24 -1.02 12.00
CA LYS A 26 -1.89 -0.61 12.26
C LYS A 26 -0.96 -1.05 11.13
N ASP A 27 -1.07 -2.30 10.75
CA ASP A 27 -0.23 -2.82 9.68
C ASP A 27 -0.60 -2.18 8.37
N ALA A 28 -1.87 -1.93 8.16
CA ALA A 28 -2.30 -1.28 6.94
C ALA A 28 -1.66 0.09 6.82
N MET A 29 -1.60 0.80 7.91
CA MET A 29 -0.98 2.11 7.90
C MET A 29 0.50 2.02 7.57
N GLU A 30 1.15 0.99 8.04
CA GLU A 30 2.55 0.81 7.75
C GLU A 30 2.77 0.57 6.26
N VAL A 31 1.88 -0.17 5.65
CA VAL A 31 1.99 -0.42 4.22
C VAL A 31 1.82 0.89 3.46
N VAL A 32 0.85 1.68 3.86
CA VAL A 32 0.64 2.97 3.22
C VAL A 32 1.87 3.84 3.38
N ASP A 33 2.46 3.80 4.55
CA ASP A 33 3.64 4.61 4.81
C ASP A 33 4.82 4.17 3.99
N SER A 34 4.85 2.92 3.62
CA SER A 34 5.97 2.38 2.87
C SER A 34 5.87 2.71 1.38
N ILE A 35 4.74 3.22 0.94
CA ILE A 35 4.60 3.58 -0.45
C ILE A 35 5.36 4.86 -0.70
N ASP A 36 6.08 4.88 -1.81
CA ASP A 36 6.88 6.04 -2.16
C ASP A 36 6.01 7.07 -2.86
N TRP A 37 5.45 7.97 -2.09
CA TRP A 37 4.60 8.99 -2.67
C TRP A 37 5.43 10.09 -3.29
N ARG A 38 5.30 10.27 -4.59
CA ARG A 38 6.02 11.32 -5.28
C ARG A 38 5.10 12.19 -6.06
N ARG A 39 5.46 13.43 -6.20
CA ARG A 39 4.62 14.36 -6.94
C ARG A 39 5.30 14.91 -8.14
#